data_43224f4bd83e8f7f55a67b9a74fef88a
#
_entry.id   43224f4bd83e8f7f55a67b9a74fef88a
#
_cell.length_a   1.000
_cell.length_b   1.000
_cell.length_c   1.000
_cell.angle_alpha   90.00
_cell.angle_beta   90.00
_cell.angle_gamma   90.00
#
_symmetry.space_group_name_H-M   'P 1'
#
loop_
_entity.id
_entity.type
_entity.pdbx_description
1 polymer ?
#
loop_
_entity_poly.entity_id
_entity_poly.type
_entity_poly.pdbx_seq_one_letter_code
_entity_poly.pdbx_strand_id
1 'polypeptide(L)'
;KEVAPQAFTAYSQPLVQRQSNPILNTYFAQYLQPQDIDTFLQTQRALTKNPYMTLIPQGQRAEYLPLTYGFPDVILHGTDLLAEDLPYRASVLQARQSKMITMTPPTALAKDNVSGNAKRNAFILRQAIFNDALAPADGFRGIVGLAFKIEGLLSQIDYLSYQGLAYRFADVTHLVQE
;
A
#
# COMPACT_ATOMS: atom_id res chain seq x y z
N LYS A 1 -20.47 -1.55 -4.89
CA LYS A 1 -20.69 -0.33 -4.11
C LYS A 1 -19.31 0.26 -3.85
N GLU A 2 -19.10 1.50 -4.28
CA GLU A 2 -17.82 2.20 -4.09
C GLU A 2 -17.66 2.52 -2.60
N VAL A 3 -16.44 2.37 -2.07
CA VAL A 3 -16.14 2.72 -0.68
C VAL A 3 -15.94 4.23 -0.62
N ALA A 4 -16.78 4.94 0.11
CA ALA A 4 -16.62 6.38 0.30
C ALA A 4 -15.36 6.69 1.14
N PRO A 5 -14.62 7.80 0.89
CA PRO A 5 -13.43 8.18 1.64
C PRO A 5 -13.63 8.19 3.16
N GLN A 6 -14.78 8.73 3.61
CA GLN A 6 -15.11 8.79 5.03
C GLN A 6 -15.29 7.40 5.65
N ALA A 7 -15.89 6.46 4.91
CA ALA A 7 -16.04 5.07 5.37
C ALA A 7 -14.68 4.37 5.46
N PHE A 8 -13.77 4.63 4.51
CA PHE A 8 -12.41 4.12 4.56
C PHE A 8 -11.66 4.67 5.80
N THR A 9 -11.73 5.97 6.04
CA THR A 9 -11.11 6.63 7.20
C THR A 9 -11.67 6.07 8.51
N ALA A 10 -13.00 5.98 8.65
CA ALA A 10 -13.65 5.46 9.86
C ALA A 10 -13.24 4.01 10.18
N TYR A 11 -13.05 3.18 9.15
CA TYR A 11 -12.54 1.81 9.31
C TYR A 11 -11.06 1.77 9.69
N SER A 12 -10.24 2.60 9.05
CA SER A 12 -8.77 2.60 9.17
C SER A 12 -8.28 3.24 10.46
N GLN A 13 -8.95 4.28 10.95
CA GLN A 13 -8.56 5.04 12.13
C GLN A 13 -8.36 4.17 13.39
N PRO A 14 -9.30 3.30 13.80
CA PRO A 14 -9.08 2.46 14.97
C PRO A 14 -7.99 1.42 14.78
N LEU A 15 -7.69 1.02 13.53
CA LEU A 15 -6.59 0.10 13.26
C LEU A 15 -5.22 0.76 13.48
N VAL A 16 -5.06 2.01 13.08
CA VAL A 16 -3.76 2.72 13.11
C VAL A 16 -3.53 3.41 14.46
N GLN A 17 -4.58 3.92 15.12
CA GLN A 17 -4.46 4.71 16.34
C GLN A 17 -4.44 3.90 17.65
N ARG A 18 -4.48 2.57 17.58
CA ARG A 18 -4.33 1.74 18.78
C ARG A 18 -2.96 1.96 19.41
N GLN A 19 -2.93 2.08 20.73
CA GLN A 19 -1.70 2.16 21.50
C GLN A 19 -0.84 0.91 21.27
N SER A 20 0.45 1.10 21.02
CA SER A 20 1.42 0.03 20.69
C SER A 20 1.15 -0.71 19.37
N ASN A 21 0.42 -0.10 18.43
CA ASN A 21 0.14 -0.72 17.15
C ASN A 21 1.34 -0.57 16.18
N PRO A 22 1.83 -1.66 15.57
CA PRO A 22 2.88 -1.60 14.56
C PRO A 22 2.42 -1.03 13.21
N ILE A 23 1.10 -0.90 12.99
CA ILE A 23 0.54 -0.40 11.75
C ILE A 23 0.77 1.11 11.64
N LEU A 24 1.48 1.53 10.59
CA LEU A 24 1.79 2.93 10.34
C LEU A 24 0.73 3.65 9.52
N ASN A 25 0.22 2.95 8.53
CA ASN A 25 -0.84 3.44 7.66
C ASN A 25 -1.57 2.30 6.98
N THR A 26 -2.75 2.64 6.48
CA THR A 26 -3.56 1.83 5.57
C THR A 26 -3.78 2.63 4.30
N TYR A 27 -3.94 1.97 3.17
CA TYR A 27 -4.29 2.64 1.93
C TYR A 27 -5.15 1.75 1.03
N PHE A 28 -5.84 2.39 0.10
CA PHE A 28 -6.49 1.77 -1.04
C PHE A 28 -5.96 2.39 -2.32
N ALA A 29 -5.56 1.54 -3.26
CA ALA A 29 -5.21 1.91 -4.62
C ALA A 29 -6.27 1.37 -5.57
N GLN A 30 -6.88 2.25 -6.35
CA GLN A 30 -7.97 1.91 -7.26
C GLN A 30 -7.44 1.48 -8.62
N TYR A 31 -7.93 0.35 -9.15
CA TYR A 31 -7.64 -0.04 -10.52
C TYR A 31 -8.40 0.85 -11.51
N LEU A 32 -7.71 1.34 -12.52
CA LEU A 32 -8.26 2.20 -13.57
C LEU A 32 -7.77 1.76 -14.95
N GLN A 33 -8.66 1.88 -15.93
CA GLN A 33 -8.31 1.84 -17.34
C GLN A 33 -7.96 3.25 -17.84
N PRO A 34 -7.24 3.38 -18.98
CA PRO A 34 -6.82 4.68 -19.50
C PRO A 34 -7.95 5.70 -19.66
N GLN A 35 -9.12 5.26 -20.08
CA GLN A 35 -10.29 6.12 -20.29
C GLN A 35 -10.89 6.68 -18.99
N ASP A 36 -10.55 6.10 -17.83
CA ASP A 36 -11.12 6.50 -16.52
C ASP A 36 -10.27 7.57 -15.83
N ILE A 37 -9.05 7.84 -16.33
CA ILE A 37 -8.05 8.68 -15.67
C ILE A 37 -8.53 10.11 -15.46
N ASP A 38 -9.09 10.74 -16.48
CA ASP A 38 -9.52 12.13 -16.38
C ASP A 38 -10.64 12.31 -15.34
N THR A 39 -11.62 11.40 -15.34
CA THR A 39 -12.71 11.36 -14.35
C THR A 39 -12.16 11.12 -12.94
N PHE A 40 -11.21 10.20 -12.80
CA PHE A 40 -10.53 9.93 -11.53
C PHE A 40 -9.82 11.19 -11.01
N LEU A 41 -8.97 11.80 -11.84
CA LEU A 41 -8.21 12.99 -11.43
C LEU A 41 -9.13 14.16 -11.06
N GLN A 42 -10.20 14.39 -11.83
CA GLN A 42 -11.19 15.42 -11.49
C GLN A 42 -11.82 15.16 -10.11
N THR A 43 -12.24 13.93 -9.85
CA THR A 43 -12.83 13.52 -8.58
C THR A 43 -11.84 13.69 -7.42
N GLN A 44 -10.61 13.21 -7.60
CA GLN A 44 -9.60 13.28 -6.54
C GLN A 44 -9.14 14.71 -6.26
N ARG A 45 -9.03 15.57 -7.27
CA ARG A 45 -8.75 17.01 -7.09
C ARG A 45 -9.82 17.69 -6.25
N ALA A 46 -11.08 17.36 -6.48
CA ALA A 46 -12.19 17.91 -5.71
C ALA A 46 -12.18 17.41 -4.25
N LEU A 47 -11.93 16.10 -4.04
CA LEU A 47 -11.89 15.50 -2.71
C LEU A 47 -10.71 15.97 -1.86
N THR A 48 -9.53 16.05 -2.44
CA THR A 48 -8.29 16.45 -1.75
C THR A 48 -8.10 17.96 -1.69
N LYS A 49 -8.95 18.73 -2.36
CA LYS A 49 -8.80 20.19 -2.56
C LYS A 49 -7.43 20.56 -3.16
N ASN A 50 -6.84 19.65 -3.93
CA ASN A 50 -5.57 19.85 -4.61
C ASN A 50 -5.79 19.89 -6.13
N PRO A 51 -5.90 21.08 -6.76
CA PRO A 51 -6.14 21.20 -8.20
C PRO A 51 -4.97 20.71 -9.06
N TYR A 52 -3.78 20.59 -8.49
CA TYR A 52 -2.55 20.17 -9.18
C TYR A 52 -2.26 18.67 -9.07
N MET A 53 -3.15 17.91 -8.45
CA MET A 53 -2.95 16.46 -8.33
C MET A 53 -2.85 15.81 -9.71
N THR A 54 -1.84 14.97 -9.88
CA THR A 54 -1.55 14.18 -11.10
C THR A 54 -1.21 12.76 -10.71
N LEU A 55 -1.13 11.87 -11.72
CA LEU A 55 -0.52 10.55 -11.52
C LEU A 55 1.00 10.69 -11.39
N ILE A 56 1.60 9.87 -10.53
CA ILE A 56 3.04 9.83 -10.28
C ILE A 56 3.53 8.38 -10.43
N PRO A 57 4.46 8.10 -11.36
CA PRO A 57 4.96 9.00 -12.41
C PRO A 57 3.91 9.27 -13.49
N GLN A 58 4.07 10.37 -14.19
CA GLN A 58 3.26 10.68 -15.37
C GLN A 58 3.59 9.71 -16.52
N GLY A 59 2.67 9.53 -17.45
CA GLY A 59 2.87 8.72 -18.65
C GLY A 59 1.66 7.86 -19.01
N GLN A 60 1.62 7.41 -20.26
CA GLN A 60 0.56 6.53 -20.75
C GLN A 60 0.91 5.07 -20.47
N ARG A 61 -0.07 4.31 -19.96
CA ARG A 61 0.03 2.88 -19.67
C ARG A 61 -1.27 2.18 -20.05
N ALA A 62 -1.20 0.87 -20.19
CA ALA A 62 -2.38 0.05 -20.48
C ALA A 62 -3.35 -0.03 -19.28
N GLU A 63 -2.84 0.13 -18.07
CA GLU A 63 -3.61 0.09 -16.83
C GLU A 63 -2.90 0.90 -15.73
N TYR A 64 -3.65 1.33 -14.73
CA TYR A 64 -3.16 2.16 -13.62
C TYR A 64 -3.69 1.67 -12.27
N LEU A 65 -2.94 1.92 -11.21
CA LEU A 65 -3.32 1.59 -9.84
C LEU A 65 -2.91 2.72 -8.88
N PRO A 66 -3.48 3.93 -9.03
CA PRO A 66 -3.10 5.06 -8.19
C PRO A 66 -3.58 4.89 -6.76
N LEU A 67 -2.75 5.32 -5.81
CA LEU A 67 -3.15 5.51 -4.41
C LEU A 67 -4.29 6.53 -4.34
N THR A 68 -5.44 6.07 -3.88
CA THR A 68 -6.72 6.79 -3.91
C THR A 68 -7.09 7.31 -2.53
N TYR A 69 -7.00 6.44 -1.53
CA TYR A 69 -7.29 6.75 -0.12
C TYR A 69 -6.17 6.25 0.76
N GLY A 70 -5.94 6.94 1.88
CA GLY A 70 -5.00 6.52 2.89
C GLY A 70 -5.34 7.09 4.27
N PHE A 71 -4.90 6.39 5.31
CA PHE A 71 -5.01 6.86 6.68
C PHE A 71 -3.75 6.44 7.49
N PRO A 72 -3.09 7.32 8.27
CA PRO A 72 -3.27 8.78 8.22
C PRO A 72 -3.05 9.31 6.80
N ASP A 73 -3.43 10.56 6.56
CA ASP A 73 -3.45 11.14 5.22
C ASP A 73 -2.18 10.83 4.42
N VAL A 74 -2.36 10.20 3.26
CA VAL A 74 -1.24 9.68 2.47
C VAL A 74 -0.71 10.82 1.60
N ILE A 75 0.49 11.29 1.92
CA ILE A 75 1.22 12.30 1.15
C ILE A 75 1.42 11.89 -0.33
N LEU A 76 1.10 10.62 -0.69
CA LEU A 76 1.39 10.01 -1.97
C LEU A 76 0.15 9.78 -2.85
N HIS A 77 -0.93 10.54 -2.66
CA HIS A 77 -2.09 10.45 -3.54
C HIS A 77 -1.67 10.56 -5.02
N GLY A 78 -2.21 9.68 -5.86
CA GLY A 78 -1.88 9.62 -7.27
C GLY A 78 -0.65 8.79 -7.62
N THR A 79 0.12 8.28 -6.64
CA THR A 79 1.22 7.36 -6.93
C THR A 79 0.65 6.07 -7.54
N ASP A 80 1.07 5.79 -8.78
CA ASP A 80 0.64 4.61 -9.53
C ASP A 80 1.52 3.40 -9.17
N LEU A 81 0.94 2.44 -8.46
CA LEU A 81 1.65 1.23 -7.98
C LEU A 81 1.99 0.24 -9.11
N LEU A 82 1.46 0.43 -10.32
CA LEU A 82 1.81 -0.36 -11.51
C LEU A 82 2.92 0.28 -12.34
N ALA A 83 3.42 1.45 -11.98
CA ALA A 83 4.53 2.06 -12.68
C ALA A 83 5.77 1.15 -12.64
N GLU A 84 6.46 1.01 -13.79
CA GLU A 84 7.51 0.01 -13.98
C GLU A 84 8.73 0.22 -13.10
N ASP A 85 9.03 1.47 -12.80
CA ASP A 85 10.18 1.91 -12.02
C ASP A 85 9.98 1.84 -10.49
N LEU A 86 8.78 1.44 -10.03
CA LEU A 86 8.53 1.29 -8.59
C LEU A 86 8.96 -0.10 -8.08
N PRO A 87 9.77 -0.15 -7.01
CA PRO A 87 10.33 -1.40 -6.48
C PRO A 87 9.26 -2.37 -5.94
N TYR A 88 8.04 -1.90 -5.74
CA TYR A 88 6.96 -2.72 -5.15
C TYR A 88 5.95 -3.25 -6.16
N ARG A 89 6.11 -2.96 -7.45
CA ARG A 89 5.21 -3.45 -8.50
C ARG A 89 5.05 -4.97 -8.48
N ALA A 90 6.14 -5.70 -8.24
CA ALA A 90 6.13 -7.16 -8.18
C ALA A 90 5.12 -7.70 -7.14
N SER A 91 5.09 -7.14 -5.93
CA SER A 91 4.16 -7.58 -4.88
C SER A 91 2.69 -7.24 -5.19
N VAL A 92 2.43 -6.19 -5.98
CA VAL A 92 1.09 -5.85 -6.48
C VAL A 92 0.62 -6.90 -7.48
N LEU A 93 1.47 -7.21 -8.46
CA LEU A 93 1.16 -8.21 -9.49
C LEU A 93 0.96 -9.60 -8.88
N GLN A 94 1.81 -9.97 -7.91
CA GLN A 94 1.67 -11.21 -7.18
C GLN A 94 0.35 -11.27 -6.39
N ALA A 95 -0.03 -10.20 -5.69
CA ALA A 95 -1.31 -10.14 -4.97
C ALA A 95 -2.51 -10.32 -5.91
N ARG A 96 -2.48 -9.67 -7.09
CA ARG A 96 -3.53 -9.83 -8.11
C ARG A 96 -3.60 -11.26 -8.65
N GLN A 97 -2.46 -11.84 -8.99
CA GLN A 97 -2.38 -13.18 -9.59
C GLN A 97 -2.74 -14.28 -8.60
N SER A 98 -2.18 -14.25 -7.40
CA SER A 98 -2.38 -15.30 -6.38
C SER A 98 -3.71 -15.18 -5.65
N LYS A 99 -4.33 -13.99 -5.64
CA LYS A 99 -5.50 -13.61 -4.80
C LYS A 99 -5.22 -13.75 -3.29
N MET A 100 -3.96 -13.94 -2.92
CA MET A 100 -3.49 -14.07 -1.54
C MET A 100 -2.91 -12.76 -1.02
N ILE A 101 -2.78 -12.64 0.30
CA ILE A 101 -2.02 -11.55 0.90
C ILE A 101 -0.56 -11.72 0.51
N THR A 102 0.04 -10.63 0.01
CA THR A 102 1.47 -10.57 -0.31
C THR A 102 2.17 -9.55 0.55
N MET A 103 3.47 -9.69 0.69
CA MET A 103 4.31 -8.78 1.47
C MET A 103 5.43 -8.22 0.58
N THR A 104 5.73 -6.94 0.73
CA THR A 104 6.92 -6.39 0.09
C THR A 104 8.18 -6.86 0.80
N PRO A 105 9.34 -6.91 0.12
CA PRO A 105 10.62 -6.89 0.80
C PRO A 105 10.73 -5.70 1.77
N PRO A 106 11.65 -5.74 2.74
CA PRO A 106 11.92 -4.58 3.60
C PRO A 106 12.15 -3.32 2.77
N THR A 107 11.37 -2.29 3.02
CA THR A 107 11.35 -1.07 2.23
C THR A 107 11.46 0.18 3.11
N ALA A 108 11.96 1.27 2.51
CA ALA A 108 11.87 2.58 3.11
C ALA A 108 10.51 3.20 2.80
N LEU A 109 9.85 3.75 3.81
CA LEU A 109 8.63 4.52 3.58
C LEU A 109 8.97 5.90 2.99
N ALA A 110 8.10 6.40 2.12
CA ALA A 110 8.34 7.67 1.44
C ALA A 110 8.60 8.83 2.40
N LYS A 111 7.93 8.86 3.56
CA LYS A 111 8.16 9.87 4.61
C LYS A 111 9.56 9.80 5.24
N ASP A 112 10.19 8.62 5.23
CA ASP A 112 11.52 8.41 5.79
C ASP A 112 12.62 8.72 4.76
N ASN A 113 12.24 8.97 3.49
CA ASN A 113 13.16 9.18 2.37
C ASN A 113 13.59 10.65 2.19
N VAL A 114 13.02 11.57 2.98
CA VAL A 114 13.30 13.01 2.88
C VAL A 114 14.74 13.37 3.24
N SER A 115 15.46 12.50 3.96
CA SER A 115 16.85 12.73 4.40
C SER A 115 17.91 11.94 3.63
N GLY A 116 17.56 11.22 2.57
CA GLY A 116 18.51 10.45 1.75
C GLY A 116 19.12 9.20 2.42
N ASN A 117 18.84 8.97 3.70
CA ASN A 117 19.31 7.84 4.50
C ASN A 117 18.17 6.93 4.96
N ALA A 118 17.16 6.73 4.12
CA ALA A 118 15.99 5.95 4.47
C ALA A 118 16.35 4.49 4.80
N LYS A 119 16.24 4.14 6.07
CA LYS A 119 16.38 2.76 6.51
C LYS A 119 15.22 1.93 5.97
N ARG A 120 15.53 0.76 5.40
CA ARG A 120 14.52 -0.24 4.99
C ARG A 120 13.99 -0.96 6.23
N ASN A 121 13.19 -0.27 7.03
CA ASN A 121 12.69 -0.74 8.31
C ASN A 121 11.18 -0.98 8.34
N ALA A 122 10.56 -1.00 7.17
CA ALA A 122 9.14 -1.24 7.01
C ALA A 122 8.87 -2.30 5.95
N PHE A 123 7.69 -2.90 6.01
CA PHE A 123 7.12 -3.73 4.95
C PHE A 123 5.65 -3.40 4.77
N ILE A 124 5.10 -3.78 3.61
CA ILE A 124 3.71 -3.51 3.24
C ILE A 124 3.03 -4.84 2.94
N LEU A 125 1.97 -5.16 3.67
CA LEU A 125 1.04 -6.22 3.31
C LEU A 125 0.04 -5.69 2.30
N ARG A 126 -0.32 -6.51 1.31
CA ARG A 126 -1.24 -6.17 0.23
C ARG A 126 -2.24 -7.26 -0.01
N GLN A 127 -3.50 -6.87 -0.18
CA GLN A 127 -4.59 -7.75 -0.56
C GLN A 127 -5.29 -7.19 -1.79
N ALA A 128 -5.38 -7.99 -2.85
CA ALA A 128 -6.15 -7.64 -4.03
C ALA A 128 -7.66 -7.74 -3.76
N ILE A 129 -8.39 -6.77 -4.27
CA ILE A 129 -9.86 -6.70 -4.17
C ILE A 129 -10.45 -7.01 -5.55
N PHE A 130 -11.45 -7.89 -5.57
CA PHE A 130 -12.14 -8.35 -6.77
C PHE A 130 -13.64 -8.11 -6.69
N ASN A 131 -14.24 -7.95 -7.85
CA ASN A 131 -15.71 -7.97 -8.04
C ASN A 131 -15.99 -8.62 -9.40
N ASP A 132 -16.39 -9.87 -9.37
CA ASP A 132 -16.58 -10.69 -10.56
C ASP A 132 -17.73 -10.19 -11.46
N ALA A 133 -18.62 -9.33 -10.93
CA ALA A 133 -19.73 -8.77 -11.72
C ALA A 133 -19.32 -7.61 -12.63
N LEU A 134 -18.05 -7.19 -12.62
CA LEU A 134 -17.61 -5.98 -13.32
C LEU A 134 -16.36 -6.24 -14.17
N ALA A 135 -16.15 -5.46 -15.24
CA ALA A 135 -14.88 -5.40 -15.96
C ALA A 135 -13.77 -4.81 -15.07
N PRO A 136 -12.50 -5.20 -15.24
CA PRO A 136 -11.96 -6.11 -16.25
C PRO A 136 -12.40 -7.56 -16.05
N ALA A 137 -12.10 -8.43 -17.01
CA ALA A 137 -12.54 -9.84 -17.03
C ALA A 137 -12.10 -10.65 -15.79
N ASP A 138 -11.01 -10.27 -15.14
CA ASP A 138 -10.55 -10.88 -13.88
C ASP A 138 -11.23 -10.30 -12.63
N GLY A 139 -12.13 -9.31 -12.79
CA GLY A 139 -12.84 -8.65 -11.71
C GLY A 139 -11.99 -7.77 -10.80
N PHE A 140 -10.71 -7.52 -11.12
CA PHE A 140 -9.79 -6.76 -10.28
C PHE A 140 -10.22 -5.30 -10.10
N ARG A 141 -10.27 -4.83 -8.83
CA ARG A 141 -10.74 -3.49 -8.45
C ARG A 141 -9.67 -2.62 -7.84
N GLY A 142 -8.64 -3.23 -7.30
CA GLY A 142 -7.58 -2.50 -6.63
C GLY A 142 -6.89 -3.30 -5.56
N ILE A 143 -6.09 -2.60 -4.77
CA ILE A 143 -5.30 -3.16 -3.67
C ILE A 143 -5.61 -2.39 -2.39
N VAL A 144 -5.87 -3.12 -1.32
CA VAL A 144 -5.75 -2.59 0.04
C VAL A 144 -4.36 -2.93 0.55
N GLY A 145 -3.70 -1.97 1.18
CA GLY A 145 -2.39 -2.17 1.80
C GLY A 145 -2.32 -1.67 3.23
N LEU A 146 -1.43 -2.31 3.99
CA LEU A 146 -1.11 -2.01 5.39
C LEU A 146 0.41 -1.91 5.50
N ALA A 147 0.92 -0.75 5.91
CA ALA A 147 2.35 -0.57 6.17
C ALA A 147 2.67 -0.76 7.64
N PHE A 148 3.75 -1.48 7.91
CA PHE A 148 4.22 -1.82 9.26
C PHE A 148 5.66 -1.39 9.44
N LYS A 149 6.02 -0.92 10.65
CA LYS A 149 7.41 -0.83 11.08
C LYS A 149 7.88 -2.14 11.69
N ILE A 150 9.05 -2.61 11.28
CA ILE A 150 9.70 -3.81 11.84
C ILE A 150 9.93 -3.63 13.35
N GLU A 151 10.43 -2.46 13.76
CA GLU A 151 10.64 -2.12 15.17
C GLU A 151 9.35 -2.21 16.01
N GLY A 152 8.22 -1.77 15.46
CA GLY A 152 6.93 -1.83 16.14
C GLY A 152 6.41 -3.26 16.34
N LEU A 153 6.73 -4.18 15.42
CA LEU A 153 6.44 -5.60 15.60
C LEU A 153 7.36 -6.23 16.64
N LEU A 154 8.65 -5.92 16.58
CA LEU A 154 9.64 -6.43 17.52
C LEU A 154 9.34 -5.99 18.95
N SER A 155 8.94 -4.74 19.16
CA SER A 155 8.58 -4.24 20.51
C SER A 155 7.41 -4.97 21.14
N GLN A 156 6.51 -5.54 20.33
CA GLN A 156 5.41 -6.37 20.84
C GLN A 156 5.88 -7.79 21.20
N ILE A 157 6.89 -8.31 20.51
CA ILE A 157 7.50 -9.61 20.82
C ILE A 157 8.38 -9.49 22.08
N ASP A 158 9.07 -8.36 22.23
CA ASP A 158 9.95 -8.08 23.37
C ASP A 158 9.18 -8.04 24.70
N TYR A 159 7.90 -7.71 24.68
CA TYR A 159 7.01 -7.83 25.85
C TYR A 159 6.80 -9.29 26.29
N LEU A 160 7.09 -10.26 25.43
CA LEU A 160 7.07 -11.70 25.70
C LEU A 160 8.48 -12.26 25.93
N SER A 161 9.54 -11.41 25.94
CA SER A 161 10.90 -11.86 26.00
C SER A 161 11.25 -12.43 27.37
N TYR A 162 11.43 -13.73 27.38
CA TYR A 162 12.27 -14.36 28.39
C TYR A 162 13.69 -13.81 28.27
N GLN A 163 14.26 -13.34 29.37
CA GLN A 163 15.65 -12.87 29.41
C GLN A 163 16.57 -13.92 28.77
N GLY A 164 17.31 -13.53 27.72
CA GLY A 164 18.30 -14.37 27.05
C GLY A 164 17.94 -14.87 25.65
N LEU A 165 16.77 -14.49 25.09
CA LEU A 165 16.46 -14.82 23.69
C LEU A 165 16.88 -13.68 22.75
N ALA A 166 17.63 -14.03 21.70
CA ALA A 166 17.94 -13.14 20.59
C ALA A 166 17.07 -13.51 19.38
N TYR A 167 16.40 -12.51 18.80
CA TYR A 167 15.58 -12.70 17.60
C TYR A 167 16.31 -12.21 16.36
N ARG A 168 16.23 -13.00 15.28
CA ARG A 168 16.70 -12.59 13.97
C ARG A 168 15.53 -12.59 13.00
N PHE A 169 15.22 -11.45 12.42
CA PHE A 169 14.32 -11.35 11.28
C PHE A 169 15.15 -11.40 10.00
N ALA A 170 14.81 -12.31 9.11
CA ALA A 170 15.42 -12.43 7.81
C ALA A 170 14.34 -12.58 6.75
N ASP A 171 14.52 -11.88 5.62
CA ASP A 171 13.77 -12.16 4.41
C ASP A 171 14.36 -13.43 3.78
N VAL A 172 13.59 -14.50 3.81
CA VAL A 172 14.00 -15.83 3.28
C VAL A 172 13.48 -16.06 1.86
N THR A 173 12.89 -15.07 1.22
CA THR A 173 12.29 -15.20 -0.12
C THR A 173 13.31 -15.69 -1.15
N HIS A 174 14.59 -15.38 -0.98
CA HIS A 174 15.68 -15.81 -1.85
C HIS A 174 16.35 -17.12 -1.43
N LEU A 175 16.01 -17.70 -0.27
CA LEU A 175 16.62 -18.94 0.23
C LEU A 175 15.85 -20.20 -0.21
N VAL A 176 14.71 -20.05 -0.86
CA VAL A 176 13.84 -21.18 -1.31
C VAL A 176 14.08 -21.56 -2.78
N GLN A 177 15.10 -20.98 -3.42
CA GLN A 177 15.44 -21.26 -4.84
C GLN A 177 16.66 -22.18 -5.01
N GLU A 178 17.05 -22.97 -4.01
CA GLU A 178 18.04 -24.04 -4.16
C GLU A 178 17.36 -25.42 -4.08
#